data_11e76119ea1723182023f325e5e4e4f2
#
_entry.id   11e76119ea1723182023f325e5e4e4f2
#
_cell.length_a   1.000
_cell.length_b   1.000
_cell.length_c   1.000
_cell.angle_alpha   90.00
_cell.angle_beta   90.00
_cell.angle_gamma   90.00
#
_symmetry.space_group_name_H-M   'P 1'
#
loop_
_entity.id
_entity.type
_entity.pdbx_description
1 polymer ?
#
loop_
_entity_poly.entity_id
_entity_poly.type
_entity_poly.pdbx_seq_one_letter_code
_entity_poly.pdbx_strand_id
1 'polypeptide(L)'
;MTLFRLSILWLVLATLPTWAQTSPADPLAPTRDTKSAAEIDHEWQVSIAKYDSNRAEVLKEMDSQANDGPYRADWETLRKFEIPQWYMDAKFGIFIHWGVFSVPGSQNEWYPRNMYQQKDPAFQEHKKRYGAQEIFGYKDFIPQFKAEKWDPSDWARLFKQAGARYVIPVAEHHDGFAMYGSNLSDWTAAKMGPKRDVIGELAKAVRAKGLHFGTSFHRAEHNWFFDGGRTFRSDVNDPKYASLYGPAHTWLSDPKQVLMNDWTYVSPEFADDWLARAAEIVEKYHPEVMYFDWWAGQPNYRHNVTRFAAFYYNYSARHNIPGVIDIKDYALDWHAGARDFERGLREDIETQHWQTDTSISNRSWGYLEHDEFKSPEFIVHQLIDIVSKNGNLLLNIGPRPDGTIPDEVQNTLLDVGAWLKQNGEAIYDTTPWKIYGEGPTKVLPGFGHDVDTKPYTPQDFRFTQKGTTLYAIEMAWLADGHAVIHALGAARQAKGLQITNVELIGSSAKIEFRQTEDGLEVTLPQTAPGKFAYALRIQLAGTGN
;
A
#
# COMPACT_ATOMS: atom_id res chain seq x y z
N MET A 1 3.64 2.18 -73.60
CA MET A 1 2.46 3.06 -73.59
C MET A 1 1.41 2.44 -72.71
N THR A 2 1.32 2.79 -71.45
CA THR A 2 0.41 2.23 -70.49
C THR A 2 -0.23 3.39 -69.73
N LEU A 3 -1.53 3.51 -69.93
CA LEU A 3 -2.37 4.55 -69.36
C LEU A 3 -2.69 4.29 -67.89
N PHE A 4 -2.34 5.20 -67.00
CA PHE A 4 -2.77 5.27 -65.62
C PHE A 4 -4.24 5.79 -65.60
N ARG A 5 -5.14 5.04 -64.97
CA ARG A 5 -6.46 5.52 -64.60
C ARG A 5 -6.46 5.94 -63.13
N LEU A 6 -6.59 7.21 -62.85
CA LEU A 6 -6.91 7.76 -61.53
C LEU A 6 -8.38 7.50 -61.22
N SER A 7 -8.61 6.76 -60.13
CA SER A 7 -9.94 6.64 -59.55
C SER A 7 -10.05 7.63 -58.39
N ILE A 8 -10.88 8.64 -58.55
CA ILE A 8 -11.21 9.61 -57.49
C ILE A 8 -12.30 8.96 -56.60
N LEU A 9 -11.94 8.70 -55.34
CA LEU A 9 -12.87 8.22 -54.33
C LEU A 9 -13.56 9.44 -53.70
N TRP A 10 -14.86 9.60 -53.91
CA TRP A 10 -15.69 10.59 -53.22
C TRP A 10 -15.99 10.05 -51.80
N LEU A 11 -15.43 10.74 -50.77
CA LEU A 11 -15.82 10.55 -49.39
C LEU A 11 -17.12 11.30 -49.13
N VAL A 12 -18.23 10.57 -49.05
CA VAL A 12 -19.51 11.11 -48.58
C VAL A 12 -19.42 11.17 -47.03
N LEU A 13 -19.23 12.36 -46.48
CA LEU A 13 -19.42 12.63 -45.06
C LEU A 13 -20.93 12.56 -44.77
N ALA A 14 -21.38 11.43 -44.25
CA ALA A 14 -22.70 11.32 -43.64
C ALA A 14 -22.65 11.98 -42.26
N THR A 15 -23.15 13.19 -42.15
CA THR A 15 -23.45 13.82 -40.86
C THR A 15 -24.62 13.10 -40.23
N LEU A 16 -24.38 12.21 -39.29
CA LEU A 16 -25.39 11.67 -38.42
C LEU A 16 -25.86 12.78 -37.46
N PRO A 17 -27.17 13.09 -37.37
CA PRO A 17 -27.65 14.00 -36.36
C PRO A 17 -27.45 13.35 -34.98
N THR A 18 -26.63 13.97 -34.12
CA THR A 18 -26.54 13.65 -32.70
C THR A 18 -27.85 14.03 -32.05
N TRP A 19 -28.78 13.08 -31.98
CA TRP A 19 -29.87 13.17 -31.03
C TRP A 19 -29.31 12.93 -29.65
N ALA A 20 -28.90 14.00 -28.99
CA ALA A 20 -28.77 14.01 -27.54
C ALA A 20 -30.20 13.78 -27.01
N GLN A 21 -30.55 12.54 -26.73
CA GLN A 21 -31.72 12.25 -25.91
C GLN A 21 -31.41 12.80 -24.51
N THR A 22 -31.82 14.03 -24.25
CA THR A 22 -32.03 14.49 -22.88
C THR A 22 -33.16 13.63 -22.34
N SER A 23 -32.81 12.64 -21.49
CA SER A 23 -33.82 11.99 -20.66
C SER A 23 -34.61 13.09 -19.94
N PRO A 24 -35.98 12.99 -19.89
CA PRO A 24 -36.76 13.93 -19.12
C PRO A 24 -36.12 14.03 -17.71
N ALA A 25 -35.84 15.24 -17.26
CA ALA A 25 -35.37 15.46 -15.92
C ALA A 25 -36.39 14.84 -14.95
N ASP A 26 -35.95 13.88 -14.14
CA ASP A 26 -36.77 13.35 -13.05
C ASP A 26 -37.18 14.55 -12.20
N PRO A 27 -38.49 14.85 -12.05
CA PRO A 27 -38.97 15.97 -11.23
C PRO A 27 -38.59 15.83 -9.74
N LEU A 28 -38.15 14.66 -9.33
CA LEU A 28 -37.57 14.37 -8.00
C LEU A 28 -36.03 14.33 -8.02
N ALA A 29 -35.38 14.51 -9.20
CA ALA A 29 -33.93 14.61 -9.25
C ALA A 29 -33.49 15.89 -8.54
N PRO A 30 -32.68 15.81 -7.48
CA PRO A 30 -32.19 16.99 -6.80
C PRO A 30 -31.37 17.84 -7.77
N THR A 31 -31.56 19.14 -7.67
CA THR A 31 -30.73 20.10 -8.38
C THR A 31 -29.27 19.87 -8.03
N ARG A 32 -28.42 19.72 -9.06
CA ARG A 32 -26.97 19.71 -8.92
C ARG A 32 -26.56 20.90 -8.05
N ASP A 33 -25.65 20.67 -7.08
CA ASP A 33 -25.12 21.77 -6.29
C ASP A 33 -24.59 22.87 -7.25
N THR A 34 -25.14 24.06 -7.10
CA THR A 34 -24.79 25.20 -7.96
C THR A 34 -23.67 26.03 -7.37
N LYS A 35 -23.13 25.64 -6.19
CA LYS A 35 -22.07 26.37 -5.51
C LYS A 35 -20.76 26.27 -6.28
N SER A 36 -20.04 27.39 -6.32
CA SER A 36 -18.66 27.42 -6.83
C SER A 36 -17.71 26.66 -5.90
N ALA A 37 -16.56 26.26 -6.41
CA ALA A 37 -15.52 25.63 -5.61
C ALA A 37 -15.12 26.49 -4.39
N ALA A 38 -15.04 27.82 -4.57
CA ALA A 38 -14.72 28.75 -3.48
C ALA A 38 -15.79 28.80 -2.39
N GLU A 39 -17.09 28.72 -2.75
CA GLU A 39 -18.18 28.67 -1.76
C GLU A 39 -18.15 27.36 -0.99
N ILE A 40 -17.87 26.25 -1.66
CA ILE A 40 -17.73 24.93 -1.03
C ILE A 40 -16.56 24.95 -0.03
N ASP A 41 -15.39 25.46 -0.43
CA ASP A 41 -14.25 25.59 0.46
C ASP A 41 -14.53 26.49 1.66
N HIS A 42 -15.19 27.62 1.43
CA HIS A 42 -15.53 28.52 2.52
C HIS A 42 -16.43 27.85 3.56
N GLU A 43 -17.44 27.08 3.15
CA GLU A 43 -18.29 26.31 4.06
C GLU A 43 -17.48 25.31 4.89
N TRP A 44 -16.57 24.59 4.25
CA TRP A 44 -15.70 23.67 4.94
C TRP A 44 -14.76 24.39 5.92
N GLN A 45 -14.11 25.47 5.49
CA GLN A 45 -13.23 26.30 6.34
C GLN A 45 -13.96 26.82 7.58
N VAL A 46 -15.18 27.34 7.42
CA VAL A 46 -16.02 27.78 8.54
C VAL A 46 -16.27 26.62 9.51
N SER A 47 -16.50 25.41 9.02
CA SER A 47 -16.80 24.25 9.87
C SER A 47 -15.59 23.78 10.70
N ILE A 48 -14.36 24.09 10.27
CA ILE A 48 -13.11 23.74 10.94
C ILE A 48 -12.39 24.94 11.59
N ALA A 49 -12.94 26.14 11.50
CA ALA A 49 -12.29 27.38 11.94
C ALA A 49 -11.85 27.36 13.42
N LYS A 50 -12.53 26.59 14.28
CA LYS A 50 -12.11 26.43 15.69
C LYS A 50 -10.72 25.79 15.87
N TYR A 51 -10.16 25.17 14.81
CA TYR A 51 -8.83 24.56 14.82
C TYR A 51 -7.74 25.43 14.17
N ASP A 52 -8.08 26.61 13.65
CA ASP A 52 -7.14 27.46 12.89
C ASP A 52 -5.89 27.81 13.71
N SER A 53 -6.08 28.16 15.01
CA SER A 53 -4.96 28.47 15.91
C SER A 53 -4.03 27.26 16.09
N ASN A 54 -4.60 26.07 16.34
CA ASN A 54 -3.81 24.85 16.51
C ASN A 54 -3.10 24.47 15.23
N ARG A 55 -3.79 24.59 14.07
CA ARG A 55 -3.22 24.32 12.75
C ARG A 55 -2.04 25.23 12.46
N ALA A 56 -2.21 26.53 12.71
CA ALA A 56 -1.15 27.51 12.50
C ALA A 56 0.07 27.25 13.41
N GLU A 57 -0.15 26.82 14.65
CA GLU A 57 0.93 26.46 15.58
C GLU A 57 1.69 25.22 15.09
N VAL A 58 0.97 24.15 14.69
CA VAL A 58 1.58 22.93 14.16
C VAL A 58 2.41 23.23 12.91
N LEU A 59 1.87 24.00 11.96
CA LEU A 59 2.60 24.35 10.73
C LEU A 59 3.83 25.22 11.02
N LYS A 60 3.74 26.16 11.95
CA LYS A 60 4.87 27.00 12.37
C LYS A 60 5.98 26.17 12.99
N GLU A 61 5.64 25.25 13.88
CA GLU A 61 6.63 24.36 14.52
C GLU A 61 7.26 23.41 13.49
N MET A 62 6.42 22.80 12.63
CA MET A 62 6.88 21.96 11.54
C MET A 62 7.86 22.70 10.61
N ASP A 63 7.55 23.93 10.19
CA ASP A 63 8.44 24.73 9.33
C ASP A 63 9.75 25.09 10.05
N SER A 64 9.68 25.40 11.34
CA SER A 64 10.90 25.60 12.15
C SER A 64 11.79 24.37 12.12
N GLN A 65 11.20 23.22 12.32
CA GLN A 65 11.91 21.93 12.32
C GLN A 65 12.37 21.51 10.91
N ALA A 66 11.61 21.82 9.86
CA ALA A 66 12.02 21.60 8.48
C ALA A 66 13.27 22.40 8.08
N ASN A 67 13.50 23.54 8.75
CA ASN A 67 14.67 24.39 8.51
C ASN A 67 15.85 24.10 9.46
N ASP A 68 15.71 23.16 10.39
CA ASP A 68 16.73 22.79 11.37
C ASP A 68 17.30 21.39 11.07
N GLY A 69 18.23 21.30 10.12
CA GLY A 69 18.88 20.05 9.72
C GLY A 69 19.46 20.10 8.30
N PRO A 70 19.91 19.00 7.75
CA PRO A 70 20.56 18.95 6.42
C PRO A 70 19.56 19.04 5.26
N TYR A 71 18.30 18.69 5.48
CA TYR A 71 17.28 18.68 4.44
C TYR A 71 16.54 20.03 4.37
N ARG A 72 16.14 20.43 3.16
CA ARG A 72 15.32 21.61 2.88
C ARG A 72 14.14 21.19 2.01
N ALA A 73 13.12 22.03 1.90
CA ALA A 73 11.96 21.81 1.01
C ALA A 73 12.33 21.96 -0.48
N ASP A 74 13.40 21.34 -0.89
CA ASP A 74 13.92 21.32 -2.26
C ASP A 74 14.50 19.95 -2.63
N TRP A 75 14.49 19.65 -3.92
CA TRP A 75 14.97 18.36 -4.43
C TRP A 75 16.49 18.22 -4.38
N GLU A 76 17.26 19.30 -4.30
CA GLU A 76 18.71 19.24 -4.21
C GLU A 76 19.15 18.55 -2.91
N THR A 77 18.50 18.91 -1.81
CA THR A 77 18.81 18.32 -0.51
C THR A 77 18.06 16.99 -0.28
N LEU A 78 16.77 16.89 -0.67
CA LEU A 78 15.95 15.69 -0.45
C LEU A 78 16.47 14.47 -1.19
N ARG A 79 17.07 14.62 -2.38
CA ARG A 79 17.71 13.53 -3.15
C ARG A 79 18.95 12.93 -2.49
N LYS A 80 19.47 13.54 -1.42
CA LYS A 80 20.56 13.01 -0.62
C LYS A 80 20.08 12.04 0.46
N PHE A 81 18.78 11.84 0.55
CA PHE A 81 18.19 10.86 1.47
C PHE A 81 18.61 9.44 1.08
N GLU A 82 19.00 8.67 2.09
CA GLU A 82 19.32 7.25 1.95
C GLU A 82 18.28 6.43 2.71
N ILE A 83 17.68 5.45 2.04
CA ILE A 83 16.71 4.55 2.66
C ILE A 83 17.42 3.80 3.80
N PRO A 84 16.86 3.80 5.02
CA PRO A 84 17.49 3.15 6.18
C PRO A 84 17.68 1.65 5.97
N GLN A 85 18.84 1.13 6.39
CA GLN A 85 19.19 -0.29 6.23
C GLN A 85 18.14 -1.22 6.85
N TRP A 86 17.59 -0.87 8.02
CA TRP A 86 16.57 -1.69 8.66
C TRP A 86 15.34 -1.92 7.76
N TYR A 87 14.95 -0.90 6.97
CA TYR A 87 13.80 -1.00 6.07
C TYR A 87 14.10 -1.92 4.90
N MET A 88 15.31 -1.80 4.34
CA MET A 88 15.78 -2.69 3.28
C MET A 88 15.93 -4.15 3.76
N ASP A 89 16.26 -4.36 5.03
CA ASP A 89 16.45 -5.68 5.64
C ASP A 89 15.14 -6.32 6.12
N ALA A 90 14.12 -5.51 6.36
CA ALA A 90 12.84 -5.94 6.93
C ALA A 90 12.04 -6.88 6.02
N LYS A 91 12.02 -6.65 4.73
CA LYS A 91 11.41 -7.46 3.65
C LYS A 91 9.91 -7.71 3.75
N PHE A 92 9.33 -7.83 4.95
CA PHE A 92 7.93 -8.16 5.16
C PHE A 92 7.30 -7.31 6.25
N GLY A 93 6.22 -6.61 5.89
CA GLY A 93 5.41 -5.80 6.79
C GLY A 93 3.92 -6.14 6.73
N ILE A 94 3.17 -5.69 7.73
CA ILE A 94 1.71 -5.78 7.78
C ILE A 94 1.11 -4.39 7.60
N PHE A 95 0.21 -4.25 6.63
CA PHE A 95 -0.65 -3.10 6.42
C PHE A 95 -2.01 -3.34 7.07
N ILE A 96 -2.67 -2.32 7.58
CA ILE A 96 -3.96 -2.50 8.23
C ILE A 96 -4.94 -1.45 7.75
N HIS A 97 -5.93 -1.86 6.95
CA HIS A 97 -7.08 -1.02 6.60
C HIS A 97 -8.23 -1.33 7.55
N TRP A 98 -8.38 -0.48 8.56
CA TRP A 98 -9.39 -0.63 9.59
C TRP A 98 -9.94 0.72 10.01
N GLY A 99 -11.27 0.85 10.05
CA GLY A 99 -11.94 2.09 10.36
C GLY A 99 -13.45 1.96 10.28
N VAL A 100 -14.15 3.08 10.25
CA VAL A 100 -15.61 3.15 10.16
C VAL A 100 -16.13 2.41 8.90
N PHE A 101 -15.38 2.42 7.82
CA PHE A 101 -15.71 1.69 6.58
C PHE A 101 -15.75 0.15 6.75
N SER A 102 -15.24 -0.39 7.84
CA SER A 102 -15.37 -1.82 8.16
C SER A 102 -16.78 -2.19 8.66
N VAL A 103 -17.58 -1.22 9.10
CA VAL A 103 -18.91 -1.48 9.68
C VAL A 103 -19.90 -2.03 8.67
N PRO A 104 -20.08 -1.45 7.48
CA PRO A 104 -20.99 -2.01 6.48
C PRO A 104 -20.55 -3.39 5.95
N GLY A 105 -19.26 -3.70 5.96
CA GLY A 105 -18.70 -4.99 5.53
C GLY A 105 -19.10 -5.38 4.10
N SER A 106 -19.32 -4.42 3.22
CA SER A 106 -19.87 -4.61 1.89
C SER A 106 -19.04 -3.93 0.81
N GLN A 107 -18.93 -4.54 -0.35
CA GLN A 107 -18.24 -4.11 -1.56
C GLN A 107 -16.71 -3.97 -1.37
N ASN A 108 -16.24 -2.88 -0.74
CA ASN A 108 -14.84 -2.65 -0.40
C ASN A 108 -14.71 -1.41 0.53
N GLU A 109 -13.49 -0.98 0.81
CA GLU A 109 -13.15 0.19 1.63
C GLU A 109 -13.63 1.52 1.03
N TRP A 110 -14.04 1.53 -0.24
CA TRP A 110 -14.64 2.69 -0.93
C TRP A 110 -16.14 2.80 -0.71
N TYR A 111 -16.77 1.88 0.02
CA TYR A 111 -18.19 1.95 0.35
C TYR A 111 -18.64 3.33 0.86
N PRO A 112 -17.88 4.05 1.70
CA PRO A 112 -18.26 5.40 2.15
C PRO A 112 -18.49 6.38 1.01
N ARG A 113 -17.72 6.28 -0.07
CA ARG A 113 -17.92 7.03 -1.31
C ARG A 113 -19.06 6.46 -2.13
N ASN A 114 -19.02 5.15 -2.37
CA ASN A 114 -19.89 4.47 -3.33
C ASN A 114 -21.36 4.54 -2.92
N MET A 115 -21.66 4.56 -1.60
CA MET A 115 -23.02 4.75 -1.09
C MET A 115 -23.66 6.09 -1.49
N TYR A 116 -22.86 7.08 -1.89
CA TYR A 116 -23.32 8.38 -2.39
C TYR A 116 -23.27 8.51 -3.92
N GLN A 117 -22.74 7.53 -4.64
CA GLN A 117 -22.69 7.53 -6.10
C GLN A 117 -23.96 6.90 -6.67
N GLN A 118 -24.91 7.71 -7.18
CA GLN A 118 -26.25 7.23 -7.60
C GLN A 118 -26.23 6.09 -8.63
N LYS A 119 -25.15 5.97 -9.41
CA LYS A 119 -24.98 4.92 -10.42
C LYS A 119 -24.29 3.67 -9.89
N ASP A 120 -23.73 3.71 -8.69
CA ASP A 120 -23.04 2.59 -8.07
C ASP A 120 -24.03 1.64 -7.40
N PRO A 121 -23.85 0.33 -7.46
CA PRO A 121 -24.68 -0.65 -6.76
C PRO A 121 -24.80 -0.38 -5.25
N ALA A 122 -23.75 0.12 -4.60
CA ALA A 122 -23.73 0.49 -3.17
C ALA A 122 -24.82 1.50 -2.81
N PHE A 123 -25.15 2.41 -3.72
CA PHE A 123 -26.19 3.42 -3.48
C PHE A 123 -27.56 2.79 -3.20
N GLN A 124 -27.98 1.84 -4.02
CA GLN A 124 -29.26 1.15 -3.85
C GLN A 124 -29.21 0.14 -2.71
N GLU A 125 -28.11 -0.55 -2.53
CA GLU A 125 -27.89 -1.46 -1.40
C GLU A 125 -27.99 -0.70 -0.08
N HIS A 126 -27.34 0.46 0.04
CA HIS A 126 -27.42 1.32 1.21
C HIS A 126 -28.86 1.72 1.52
N LYS A 127 -29.60 2.22 0.52
CA LYS A 127 -31.01 2.61 0.71
C LYS A 127 -31.88 1.45 1.18
N LYS A 128 -31.61 0.25 0.69
CA LYS A 128 -32.37 -0.96 1.09
C LYS A 128 -32.04 -1.41 2.51
N ARG A 129 -30.76 -1.34 2.93
CA ARG A 129 -30.31 -1.82 4.24
C ARG A 129 -30.51 -0.80 5.36
N TYR A 130 -30.30 0.48 5.08
CA TYR A 130 -30.18 1.53 6.11
C TYR A 130 -31.15 2.70 5.88
N GLY A 131 -31.78 2.82 4.72
CA GLY A 131 -32.63 3.96 4.37
C GLY A 131 -31.91 4.99 3.48
N ALA A 132 -32.58 6.13 3.24
CA ALA A 132 -32.01 7.19 2.42
C ALA A 132 -30.80 7.83 3.11
N GLN A 133 -29.81 8.25 2.32
CA GLN A 133 -28.55 8.86 2.79
C GLN A 133 -28.76 10.21 3.52
N GLU A 134 -29.92 10.83 3.38
CA GLU A 134 -30.35 11.98 4.18
C GLU A 134 -30.72 11.59 5.62
N ILE A 135 -31.23 10.36 5.83
CA ILE A 135 -31.70 9.83 7.11
C ILE A 135 -30.59 9.06 7.82
N PHE A 136 -29.93 8.19 7.08
CA PHE A 136 -28.79 7.40 7.54
C PHE A 136 -27.64 7.56 6.55
N GLY A 137 -26.68 8.40 6.89
CA GLY A 137 -25.48 8.65 6.11
C GLY A 137 -24.25 7.95 6.67
N TYR A 138 -23.08 8.23 6.11
CA TYR A 138 -21.84 7.59 6.55
C TYR A 138 -21.51 7.87 8.02
N LYS A 139 -21.76 9.08 8.50
CA LYS A 139 -21.60 9.47 9.93
C LYS A 139 -22.31 8.54 10.92
N ASP A 140 -23.40 7.90 10.49
CA ASP A 140 -24.23 7.06 11.36
C ASP A 140 -23.61 5.65 11.58
N PHE A 141 -22.57 5.30 10.83
CA PHE A 141 -21.75 4.13 11.11
C PHE A 141 -20.72 4.38 12.23
N ILE A 142 -20.32 5.63 12.50
CA ILE A 142 -19.31 5.94 13.50
C ILE A 142 -19.64 5.35 14.88
N PRO A 143 -20.87 5.49 15.44
CA PRO A 143 -21.21 4.89 16.73
C PRO A 143 -21.24 3.36 16.73
N GLN A 144 -21.27 2.73 15.56
CA GLN A 144 -21.29 1.27 15.39
C GLN A 144 -19.86 0.68 15.29
N PHE A 145 -18.89 1.51 14.96
CA PHE A 145 -17.47 1.15 15.01
C PHE A 145 -16.99 1.19 16.47
N LYS A 146 -17.05 0.08 17.17
CA LYS A 146 -16.84 0.02 18.63
C LYS A 146 -15.50 -0.55 19.06
N ALA A 147 -14.89 -1.42 18.23
CA ALA A 147 -13.63 -2.09 18.55
C ALA A 147 -13.64 -2.78 19.94
N GLU A 148 -14.78 -3.30 20.40
CA GLU A 148 -14.98 -3.79 21.76
C GLU A 148 -14.20 -5.06 22.10
N LYS A 149 -13.72 -5.78 21.07
CA LYS A 149 -12.88 -6.97 21.22
C LYS A 149 -11.43 -6.73 20.82
N TRP A 150 -11.08 -5.49 20.51
CA TRP A 150 -9.74 -5.17 20.04
C TRP A 150 -8.72 -5.19 21.17
N ASP A 151 -7.70 -6.02 21.02
CA ASP A 151 -6.48 -6.03 21.83
C ASP A 151 -5.26 -5.77 20.95
N PRO A 152 -4.62 -4.59 21.05
CA PRO A 152 -3.44 -4.27 20.25
C PRO A 152 -2.24 -5.19 20.54
N SER A 153 -2.15 -5.77 21.75
CA SER A 153 -1.06 -6.68 22.11
C SER A 153 -1.21 -8.04 21.43
N ASP A 154 -2.45 -8.52 21.27
CA ASP A 154 -2.76 -9.74 20.52
C ASP A 154 -2.49 -9.55 19.03
N TRP A 155 -2.84 -8.39 18.47
CA TRP A 155 -2.50 -8.06 17.08
C TRP A 155 -0.98 -8.05 16.87
N ALA A 156 -0.24 -7.31 17.70
CA ALA A 156 1.21 -7.24 17.59
C ALA A 156 1.88 -8.60 17.78
N ARG A 157 1.32 -9.49 18.64
CA ARG A 157 1.78 -10.86 18.81
C ARG A 157 1.57 -11.69 17.54
N LEU A 158 0.38 -11.61 16.92
CA LEU A 158 0.06 -12.30 15.67
C LEU A 158 0.99 -11.84 14.54
N PHE A 159 1.22 -10.53 14.39
CA PHE A 159 2.09 -9.99 13.34
C PHE A 159 3.54 -10.44 13.52
N LYS A 160 4.04 -10.49 14.76
CA LYS A 160 5.35 -11.05 15.06
C LYS A 160 5.43 -12.54 14.72
N GLN A 161 4.39 -13.32 15.02
CA GLN A 161 4.31 -14.72 14.67
C GLN A 161 4.22 -14.97 13.17
N ALA A 162 3.56 -14.05 12.43
CA ALA A 162 3.53 -14.05 10.97
C ALA A 162 4.91 -13.75 10.33
N GLY A 163 5.90 -13.33 11.11
CA GLY A 163 7.23 -12.99 10.63
C GLY A 163 7.38 -11.54 10.19
N ALA A 164 6.37 -10.70 10.37
CA ALA A 164 6.49 -9.28 10.03
C ALA A 164 7.59 -8.59 10.84
N ARG A 165 8.22 -7.60 10.22
CA ARG A 165 9.26 -6.76 10.83
C ARG A 165 8.76 -5.34 11.10
N TYR A 166 7.74 -4.89 10.36
CA TYR A 166 7.11 -3.59 10.55
C TYR A 166 5.59 -3.68 10.36
N VAL A 167 4.87 -2.70 10.90
CA VAL A 167 3.41 -2.63 10.87
C VAL A 167 2.98 -1.20 10.55
N ILE A 168 2.10 -1.04 9.57
CA ILE A 168 1.59 0.24 9.10
C ILE A 168 0.05 0.24 9.18
N PRO A 169 -0.58 0.74 10.26
CA PRO A 169 -2.01 1.02 10.26
C PRO A 169 -2.33 2.30 9.49
N VAL A 170 -3.51 2.38 8.88
CA VAL A 170 -4.05 3.62 8.32
C VAL A 170 -4.46 4.55 9.45
N ALA A 171 -3.81 5.73 9.54
CA ALA A 171 -4.13 6.72 10.56
C ALA A 171 -5.39 7.55 10.21
N GLU A 172 -5.57 7.87 8.94
CA GLU A 172 -6.77 8.51 8.40
C GLU A 172 -6.95 8.06 6.96
N HIS A 173 -8.10 7.45 6.66
CA HIS A 173 -8.46 7.03 5.30
C HIS A 173 -9.14 8.18 4.53
N HIS A 174 -9.56 7.95 3.29
CA HIS A 174 -10.25 8.94 2.45
C HIS A 174 -11.55 9.47 3.09
N ASP A 175 -12.13 8.72 4.03
CA ASP A 175 -13.36 9.09 4.74
C ASP A 175 -13.19 10.23 5.76
N GLY A 176 -11.94 10.62 6.04
CA GLY A 176 -11.63 11.74 6.95
C GLY A 176 -11.82 11.43 8.44
N PHE A 177 -12.10 10.16 8.81
CA PHE A 177 -12.18 9.76 10.20
C PHE A 177 -10.79 9.35 10.70
N ALA A 178 -10.25 10.12 11.66
CA ALA A 178 -8.92 9.88 12.20
C ALA A 178 -8.94 8.74 13.23
N MET A 179 -8.13 7.72 13.03
CA MET A 179 -7.98 6.58 13.95
C MET A 179 -7.12 6.91 15.17
N TYR A 180 -6.75 8.17 15.36
CA TYR A 180 -5.90 8.70 16.43
C TYR A 180 -6.53 9.90 17.14
N GLY A 181 -5.93 10.33 18.26
CA GLY A 181 -6.33 11.50 18.99
C GLY A 181 -5.82 12.79 18.35
N SER A 182 -6.57 13.39 17.42
CA SER A 182 -6.20 14.66 16.78
C SER A 182 -6.66 15.88 17.58
N ASN A 183 -5.81 16.93 17.57
CA ASN A 183 -6.17 18.28 18.05
C ASN A 183 -6.73 19.15 16.91
N LEU A 184 -6.81 18.61 15.68
CA LEU A 184 -7.26 19.30 14.47
C LEU A 184 -8.61 18.77 13.96
N SER A 185 -9.23 17.81 14.68
CA SER A 185 -10.53 17.22 14.33
C SER A 185 -11.30 16.74 15.56
N ASP A 186 -12.63 16.80 15.49
CA ASP A 186 -13.49 16.06 16.42
C ASP A 186 -13.87 14.66 15.91
N TRP A 187 -13.68 14.40 14.61
CA TRP A 187 -14.01 13.14 13.98
C TRP A 187 -12.84 12.15 14.15
N THR A 188 -12.70 11.65 15.37
CA THR A 188 -11.57 10.80 15.76
C THR A 188 -12.01 9.58 16.56
N ALA A 189 -11.31 8.47 16.43
CA ALA A 189 -11.51 7.25 17.20
C ALA A 189 -11.32 7.49 18.72
N ALA A 190 -10.51 8.47 19.09
CA ALA A 190 -10.32 8.86 20.49
C ALA A 190 -11.55 9.54 21.12
N LYS A 191 -12.37 10.23 20.32
CA LYS A 191 -13.57 10.95 20.79
C LYS A 191 -14.87 10.20 20.51
N MET A 192 -14.91 9.38 19.44
CA MET A 192 -16.12 8.73 18.92
C MET A 192 -15.87 7.25 18.67
N GLY A 193 -16.94 6.50 18.42
CA GLY A 193 -16.84 5.07 18.17
C GLY A 193 -16.17 4.33 19.34
N PRO A 194 -14.94 3.80 19.16
CA PRO A 194 -14.23 3.05 20.20
C PRO A 194 -13.80 3.91 21.40
N LYS A 195 -13.71 5.22 21.24
CA LYS A 195 -13.21 6.18 22.25
C LYS A 195 -11.81 5.79 22.76
N ARG A 196 -10.95 5.41 21.81
CA ARG A 196 -9.57 4.98 22.04
C ARG A 196 -8.66 5.62 21.01
N ASP A 197 -7.43 5.95 21.39
CA ASP A 197 -6.37 6.33 20.46
C ASP A 197 -5.77 5.07 19.84
N VAL A 198 -6.41 4.60 18.75
CA VAL A 198 -6.06 3.32 18.10
C VAL A 198 -4.61 3.32 17.61
N ILE A 199 -4.18 4.41 16.98
CA ILE A 199 -2.81 4.51 16.46
C ILE A 199 -1.80 4.50 17.60
N GLY A 200 -2.02 5.28 18.66
CA GLY A 200 -1.09 5.35 19.79
C GLY A 200 -1.00 4.05 20.58
N GLU A 201 -2.13 3.39 20.81
CA GLU A 201 -2.14 2.09 21.49
C GLU A 201 -1.47 0.99 20.68
N LEU A 202 -1.72 0.95 19.36
CA LEU A 202 -1.09 -0.02 18.47
C LEU A 202 0.43 0.24 18.32
N ALA A 203 0.84 1.50 18.20
CA ALA A 203 2.26 1.87 18.15
C ALA A 203 3.02 1.35 19.36
N LYS A 204 2.44 1.50 20.56
CA LYS A 204 3.01 1.00 21.80
C LYS A 204 3.13 -0.53 21.80
N ALA A 205 2.08 -1.23 21.37
CA ALA A 205 2.05 -2.69 21.34
C ALA A 205 3.03 -3.28 20.31
N VAL A 206 3.12 -2.68 19.12
CA VAL A 206 4.02 -3.07 18.03
C VAL A 206 5.48 -2.95 18.48
N ARG A 207 5.86 -1.80 19.03
CA ARG A 207 7.22 -1.56 19.55
C ARG A 207 7.56 -2.47 20.73
N ALA A 208 6.60 -2.78 21.59
CA ALA A 208 6.80 -3.73 22.69
C ALA A 208 7.12 -5.16 22.22
N LYS A 209 6.78 -5.51 20.97
CA LYS A 209 7.16 -6.78 20.33
C LYS A 209 8.45 -6.69 19.52
N GLY A 210 9.16 -5.55 19.54
CA GLY A 210 10.37 -5.32 18.76
C GLY A 210 10.09 -5.29 17.25
N LEU A 211 8.94 -4.75 16.86
CA LEU A 211 8.58 -4.46 15.48
C LEU A 211 8.70 -2.95 15.24
N HIS A 212 9.09 -2.56 14.03
CA HIS A 212 9.05 -1.18 13.60
C HIS A 212 7.61 -0.72 13.37
N PHE A 213 7.34 0.53 13.71
CA PHE A 213 6.00 1.11 13.57
C PHE A 213 6.01 2.21 12.52
N GLY A 214 5.15 2.07 11.52
CA GLY A 214 4.81 3.11 10.58
C GLY A 214 3.34 3.49 10.68
N THR A 215 2.92 4.42 9.86
CA THR A 215 1.50 4.75 9.66
C THR A 215 1.25 5.27 8.26
N SER A 216 0.03 5.09 7.78
CA SER A 216 -0.38 5.53 6.45
C SER A 216 -1.43 6.62 6.54
N PHE A 217 -1.40 7.55 5.58
CA PHE A 217 -2.21 8.74 5.57
C PHE A 217 -2.79 9.00 4.18
N HIS A 218 -4.13 8.87 4.05
CA HIS A 218 -4.86 8.86 2.77
C HIS A 218 -5.72 10.11 2.57
N ARG A 219 -5.55 11.14 3.42
CA ARG A 219 -6.40 12.34 3.43
C ARG A 219 -6.37 13.15 2.14
N ALA A 220 -5.39 13.01 1.27
CA ALA A 220 -5.33 13.81 0.04
C ALA A 220 -6.59 13.65 -0.82
N GLU A 221 -7.15 12.44 -0.89
CA GLU A 221 -8.37 12.16 -1.63
C GLU A 221 -9.66 12.62 -0.91
N HIS A 222 -9.60 12.87 0.37
CA HIS A 222 -10.76 13.34 1.14
C HIS A 222 -11.34 14.65 0.60
N ASN A 223 -10.55 15.43 -0.12
CA ASN A 223 -10.97 16.66 -0.77
C ASN A 223 -12.19 16.48 -1.70
N TRP A 224 -12.31 15.31 -2.35
CA TRP A 224 -13.37 15.01 -3.31
C TRP A 224 -14.17 13.73 -2.98
N PHE A 225 -13.76 12.97 -2.00
CA PHE A 225 -14.24 11.61 -1.74
C PHE A 225 -15.77 11.50 -1.62
N PHE A 226 -16.42 12.51 -1.06
CA PHE A 226 -17.87 12.53 -0.87
C PHE A 226 -18.65 13.36 -1.91
N ASP A 227 -18.06 13.67 -3.07
CA ASP A 227 -18.65 14.53 -4.11
C ASP A 227 -20.05 14.08 -4.57
N GLY A 228 -20.28 12.77 -4.68
CA GLY A 228 -21.58 12.21 -5.05
C GLY A 228 -22.72 12.64 -4.13
N GLY A 229 -22.45 12.81 -2.83
CA GLY A 229 -23.42 13.24 -1.85
C GLY A 229 -23.93 14.67 -2.05
N ARG A 230 -23.18 15.52 -2.77
CA ARG A 230 -23.62 16.87 -3.12
C ARG A 230 -24.61 16.90 -4.29
N THR A 231 -24.76 15.80 -5.03
CA THR A 231 -25.58 15.75 -6.25
C THR A 231 -27.05 15.41 -5.99
N PHE A 232 -27.43 15.15 -4.74
CA PHE A 232 -28.80 14.83 -4.32
C PHE A 232 -28.99 15.16 -2.84
N ARG A 233 -30.22 15.00 -2.31
CA ARG A 233 -30.49 15.21 -0.88
C ARG A 233 -29.79 14.14 -0.05
N SER A 234 -28.73 14.53 0.65
CA SER A 234 -27.94 13.69 1.55
C SER A 234 -27.44 14.50 2.74
N ASP A 235 -26.92 13.82 3.74
CA ASP A 235 -26.29 14.43 4.91
C ASP A 235 -24.94 15.10 4.60
N VAL A 236 -24.33 14.83 3.44
CA VAL A 236 -23.14 15.56 2.94
C VAL A 236 -23.45 17.05 2.72
N ASN A 237 -24.70 17.39 2.42
CA ASN A 237 -25.14 18.77 2.21
C ASN A 237 -25.51 19.49 3.52
N ASP A 238 -25.50 18.82 4.67
CA ASP A 238 -25.76 19.44 5.96
C ASP A 238 -24.49 20.11 6.51
N PRO A 239 -24.46 21.45 6.63
CA PRO A 239 -23.28 22.18 7.12
C PRO A 239 -22.77 21.72 8.49
N LYS A 240 -23.62 21.10 9.30
CA LYS A 240 -23.25 20.53 10.60
C LYS A 240 -22.18 19.44 10.47
N TYR A 241 -22.15 18.74 9.35
CA TYR A 241 -21.22 17.63 9.09
C TYR A 241 -20.12 17.97 8.08
N ALA A 242 -20.02 19.22 7.65
CA ALA A 242 -19.02 19.65 6.66
C ALA A 242 -17.58 19.34 7.10
N SER A 243 -17.28 19.41 8.40
CA SER A 243 -15.96 19.06 8.95
C SER A 243 -15.64 17.56 8.91
N LEU A 244 -16.65 16.68 8.73
CA LEU A 244 -16.45 15.25 8.48
C LEU A 244 -16.29 14.97 7.00
N TYR A 245 -17.23 15.50 6.18
CA TYR A 245 -17.30 15.15 4.76
C TYR A 245 -16.30 15.90 3.88
N GLY A 246 -15.58 16.86 4.47
CA GLY A 246 -14.63 17.69 3.73
C GLY A 246 -15.30 18.63 2.73
N PRO A 247 -14.52 19.24 1.83
CA PRO A 247 -15.08 20.08 0.76
C PRO A 247 -15.97 19.27 -0.19
N ALA A 248 -15.71 18.00 -0.37
CA ALA A 248 -16.43 17.12 -1.30
C ALA A 248 -16.55 17.75 -2.70
N HIS A 249 -15.42 18.28 -3.22
CA HIS A 249 -15.35 18.84 -4.57
C HIS A 249 -15.66 17.78 -5.61
N THR A 250 -16.23 18.18 -6.73
CA THR A 250 -16.48 17.27 -7.84
C THR A 250 -15.17 16.66 -8.32
N TRP A 251 -15.06 15.35 -8.27
CA TRP A 251 -13.95 14.64 -8.87
C TRP A 251 -14.03 14.73 -10.40
N LEU A 252 -13.01 15.30 -10.99
CA LEU A 252 -12.87 15.46 -12.43
C LEU A 252 -12.05 14.29 -12.98
N SER A 253 -12.74 13.19 -13.26
CA SER A 253 -12.14 12.05 -13.95
C SER A 253 -12.14 12.29 -15.45
N ASP A 254 -10.98 12.45 -16.06
CA ASP A 254 -10.81 12.31 -17.50
C ASP A 254 -10.28 10.90 -17.80
N PRO A 255 -11.05 10.05 -18.52
CA PRO A 255 -10.61 8.68 -18.85
C PRO A 255 -9.33 8.63 -19.68
N LYS A 256 -8.87 9.77 -20.23
CA LYS A 256 -7.63 9.88 -20.98
C LYS A 256 -6.45 10.34 -20.12
N GLN A 257 -6.69 10.73 -18.88
CA GLN A 257 -5.67 11.12 -17.93
C GLN A 257 -5.38 9.97 -16.99
N VAL A 258 -4.10 9.70 -16.78
CA VAL A 258 -3.66 8.83 -15.68
C VAL A 258 -3.93 9.55 -14.37
N LEU A 259 -4.17 8.82 -13.29
CA LEU A 259 -4.39 9.33 -11.92
C LEU A 259 -3.49 10.51 -11.52
N MET A 260 -2.30 10.59 -12.09
CA MET A 260 -1.31 11.65 -11.83
C MET A 260 -1.54 12.97 -12.58
N ASN A 261 -2.41 12.97 -13.58
CA ASN A 261 -2.74 14.15 -14.39
C ASN A 261 -4.20 14.56 -14.23
N ASP A 262 -4.93 13.89 -13.35
CA ASP A 262 -6.31 14.18 -13.06
C ASP A 262 -6.39 15.36 -12.08
N TRP A 263 -7.17 16.38 -12.44
CA TRP A 263 -7.20 17.65 -11.74
C TRP A 263 -8.52 17.82 -11.01
N THR A 264 -8.47 17.69 -9.70
CA THR A 264 -9.55 18.17 -8.86
C THR A 264 -9.08 19.41 -8.12
N TYR A 265 -9.91 20.43 -8.04
CA TYR A 265 -9.59 21.63 -7.30
C TYR A 265 -9.25 21.31 -5.84
N VAL A 266 -8.12 21.80 -5.38
CA VAL A 266 -7.68 21.71 -3.98
C VAL A 266 -7.27 23.10 -3.54
N SER A 267 -7.90 23.61 -2.49
CA SER A 267 -7.52 24.89 -1.91
C SER A 267 -6.19 24.81 -1.14
N PRO A 268 -5.44 25.93 -1.05
CA PRO A 268 -4.26 26.00 -0.18
C PRO A 268 -4.58 25.63 1.27
N GLU A 269 -5.74 26.00 1.78
CA GLU A 269 -6.19 25.73 3.13
C GLU A 269 -6.41 24.24 3.38
N PHE A 270 -6.93 23.50 2.39
CA PHE A 270 -7.06 22.05 2.50
C PHE A 270 -5.69 21.36 2.44
N ALA A 271 -4.80 21.82 1.56
CA ALA A 271 -3.44 21.30 1.48
C ALA A 271 -2.64 21.57 2.78
N ASP A 272 -2.87 22.72 3.43
CA ASP A 272 -2.27 23.05 4.73
C ASP A 272 -2.89 22.24 5.88
N ASP A 273 -4.20 21.95 5.86
CA ASP A 273 -4.82 21.02 6.82
C ASP A 273 -4.28 19.60 6.67
N TRP A 274 -4.10 19.12 5.44
CA TRP A 274 -3.43 17.86 5.14
C TRP A 274 -2.02 17.81 5.75
N LEU A 275 -1.23 18.86 5.51
CA LEU A 275 0.15 18.97 6.01
C LEU A 275 0.22 19.00 7.54
N ALA A 276 -0.65 19.81 8.17
CA ALA A 276 -0.69 19.93 9.63
C ALA A 276 -1.06 18.60 10.30
N ARG A 277 -2.02 17.85 9.74
CA ARG A 277 -2.39 16.52 10.27
C ARG A 277 -1.27 15.52 10.10
N ALA A 278 -0.58 15.51 8.96
CA ALA A 278 0.57 14.65 8.75
C ALA A 278 1.70 14.95 9.76
N ALA A 279 1.99 16.23 10.01
CA ALA A 279 2.96 16.64 11.01
C ALA A 279 2.53 16.25 12.44
N GLU A 280 1.26 16.43 12.79
CA GLU A 280 0.71 16.02 14.09
C GLU A 280 0.90 14.51 14.35
N ILE A 281 0.72 13.69 13.33
CA ILE A 281 0.96 12.23 13.42
C ILE A 281 2.42 11.94 13.73
N VAL A 282 3.36 12.60 13.04
CA VAL A 282 4.79 12.42 13.27
C VAL A 282 5.17 12.79 14.70
N GLU A 283 4.72 13.93 15.19
CA GLU A 283 5.06 14.40 16.53
C GLU A 283 4.46 13.55 17.65
N LYS A 284 3.25 13.00 17.44
CA LYS A 284 2.59 12.19 18.46
C LYS A 284 3.07 10.75 18.52
N TYR A 285 3.37 10.15 17.38
CA TYR A 285 3.56 8.70 17.30
C TYR A 285 4.95 8.28 16.83
N HIS A 286 5.76 9.21 16.33
CA HIS A 286 7.14 8.96 15.90
C HIS A 286 7.26 7.77 14.93
N PRO A 287 6.48 7.73 13.83
CA PRO A 287 6.52 6.60 12.90
C PRO A 287 7.87 6.50 12.20
N GLU A 288 8.36 5.28 12.03
CA GLU A 288 9.56 4.96 11.24
C GLU A 288 9.26 4.81 9.75
N VAL A 289 8.00 4.63 9.38
CA VAL A 289 7.50 4.74 8.00
C VAL A 289 6.34 5.70 7.99
N MET A 290 6.40 6.70 7.13
CA MET A 290 5.27 7.56 6.83
C MET A 290 4.83 7.28 5.39
N TYR A 291 3.72 6.55 5.26
CA TYR A 291 3.20 6.11 3.98
C TYR A 291 2.11 7.07 3.48
N PHE A 292 2.23 7.55 2.24
CA PHE A 292 1.21 8.35 1.58
C PHE A 292 0.59 7.58 0.43
N ASP A 293 -0.73 7.56 0.41
CA ASP A 293 -1.51 7.01 -0.68
C ASP A 293 -1.60 7.97 -1.86
N TRP A 294 -2.38 7.61 -2.88
CA TRP A 294 -2.58 8.39 -4.10
C TRP A 294 -2.95 9.86 -3.86
N TRP A 295 -2.89 10.71 -4.86
CA TRP A 295 -3.20 12.14 -4.91
C TRP A 295 -2.17 13.08 -4.27
N ALA A 296 -1.32 12.67 -3.38
CA ALA A 296 -0.28 13.54 -2.84
C ALA A 296 0.67 14.08 -3.93
N GLY A 297 0.74 13.42 -5.09
CA GLY A 297 1.47 13.89 -6.29
C GLY A 297 0.80 15.00 -7.08
N GLN A 298 -0.45 15.37 -6.76
CA GLN A 298 -1.14 16.45 -7.42
C GLN A 298 -0.39 17.77 -7.23
N PRO A 299 -0.33 18.63 -8.27
CA PRO A 299 0.45 19.86 -8.21
C PRO A 299 0.18 20.75 -7.00
N ASN A 300 -1.06 20.75 -6.51
CA ASN A 300 -1.44 21.57 -5.36
C ASN A 300 -0.80 21.09 -4.04
N TYR A 301 -0.36 19.83 -3.96
CA TYR A 301 0.35 19.31 -2.79
C TYR A 301 1.88 19.38 -2.88
N ARG A 302 2.46 19.60 -4.08
CA ARG A 302 3.91 19.50 -4.30
C ARG A 302 4.75 20.30 -3.34
N HIS A 303 4.33 21.55 -3.06
CA HIS A 303 5.03 22.38 -2.08
C HIS A 303 4.92 21.80 -0.67
N ASN A 304 3.75 21.33 -0.27
CA ASN A 304 3.51 20.78 1.06
C ASN A 304 4.20 19.42 1.24
N VAL A 305 4.30 18.60 0.19
CA VAL A 305 5.05 17.34 0.24
C VAL A 305 6.54 17.58 0.46
N THR A 306 7.14 18.57 -0.23
CA THR A 306 8.57 18.88 0.01
C THR A 306 8.82 19.47 1.39
N ARG A 307 7.91 20.31 1.92
CA ARG A 307 7.96 20.81 3.31
C ARG A 307 7.85 19.66 4.31
N PHE A 308 6.93 18.75 4.10
CA PHE A 308 6.78 17.57 4.94
C PHE A 308 8.02 16.69 4.92
N ALA A 309 8.59 16.40 3.74
CA ALA A 309 9.78 15.57 3.62
C ALA A 309 10.98 16.18 4.36
N ALA A 310 11.23 17.48 4.19
CA ALA A 310 12.28 18.18 4.93
C ALA A 310 12.06 18.11 6.45
N PHE A 311 10.83 18.37 6.91
CA PHE A 311 10.46 18.24 8.31
C PHE A 311 10.70 16.82 8.84
N TYR A 312 10.13 15.82 8.18
CA TYR A 312 10.17 14.43 8.64
C TYR A 312 11.60 13.88 8.71
N TYR A 313 12.43 14.15 7.70
CA TYR A 313 13.82 13.67 7.73
C TYR A 313 14.68 14.39 8.76
N ASN A 314 14.52 15.71 8.92
CA ASN A 314 15.21 16.46 9.97
C ASN A 314 14.72 16.05 11.37
N TYR A 315 13.42 15.85 11.54
CA TYR A 315 12.83 15.31 12.77
C TYR A 315 13.39 13.93 13.12
N SER A 316 13.40 13.03 12.13
CA SER A 316 13.91 11.66 12.25
C SER A 316 15.37 11.65 12.69
N ALA A 317 16.21 12.49 12.07
CA ALA A 317 17.63 12.61 12.42
C ALA A 317 17.83 13.09 13.87
N ARG A 318 17.06 14.09 14.32
CA ARG A 318 17.17 14.62 15.69
C ARG A 318 16.72 13.64 16.76
N HIS A 319 15.73 12.82 16.46
CA HIS A 319 15.14 11.87 17.41
C HIS A 319 15.72 10.46 17.31
N ASN A 320 16.75 10.26 16.46
CA ASN A 320 17.32 8.95 16.17
C ASN A 320 16.27 7.92 15.70
N ILE A 321 15.31 8.39 14.92
CA ILE A 321 14.31 7.57 14.27
C ILE A 321 14.76 7.37 12.82
N PRO A 322 15.17 6.17 12.40
CA PRO A 322 15.59 5.94 11.02
C PRO A 322 14.34 5.87 10.10
N GLY A 323 13.74 7.05 9.87
CA GLY A 323 12.46 7.18 9.18
C GLY A 323 12.60 7.10 7.66
N VAL A 324 11.55 6.60 7.00
CA VAL A 324 11.39 6.59 5.54
C VAL A 324 10.01 7.06 5.15
N ILE A 325 9.93 7.86 4.07
CA ILE A 325 8.65 8.18 3.42
C ILE A 325 8.44 7.19 2.29
N ASP A 326 7.26 6.58 2.29
CA ASP A 326 6.81 5.65 1.27
C ASP A 326 5.61 6.22 0.51
N ILE A 327 5.62 6.16 -0.81
CA ILE A 327 4.64 6.86 -1.64
C ILE A 327 4.36 6.14 -2.96
N LYS A 328 3.09 6.16 -3.37
CA LYS A 328 2.61 5.49 -4.59
C LYS A 328 2.84 6.27 -5.86
N ASP A 329 2.70 7.59 -5.82
CA ASP A 329 2.72 8.44 -6.99
C ASP A 329 4.04 9.23 -7.14
N TYR A 330 4.07 10.20 -8.03
CA TYR A 330 5.25 11.04 -8.25
C TYR A 330 5.33 12.26 -7.30
N ALA A 331 4.75 12.18 -6.09
CA ALA A 331 4.82 13.26 -5.11
C ALA A 331 6.24 13.50 -4.61
N LEU A 332 7.05 12.42 -4.49
CA LEU A 332 8.47 12.50 -4.21
C LEU A 332 9.31 12.15 -5.45
N ASP A 333 10.48 12.76 -5.54
CA ASP A 333 11.52 12.28 -6.44
C ASP A 333 11.93 10.85 -6.04
N TRP A 334 12.25 10.03 -7.02
CA TRP A 334 12.61 8.62 -6.82
C TRP A 334 13.73 8.41 -5.78
N HIS A 335 14.66 9.37 -5.67
CA HIS A 335 15.78 9.30 -4.74
C HIS A 335 15.47 9.90 -3.35
N ALA A 336 14.26 10.42 -3.15
CA ALA A 336 13.91 11.11 -1.91
C ALA A 336 13.02 10.27 -0.97
N GLY A 337 12.85 8.98 -1.22
CA GLY A 337 12.05 8.07 -0.40
C GLY A 337 11.94 6.68 -1.01
N ALA A 338 11.12 5.82 -0.44
CA ALA A 338 10.75 4.54 -1.01
C ALA A 338 9.51 4.68 -1.90
N ARG A 339 9.47 3.92 -2.99
CA ARG A 339 8.32 3.90 -3.88
C ARG A 339 7.55 2.61 -3.73
N ASP A 340 6.24 2.76 -3.57
CA ASP A 340 5.30 1.65 -3.53
C ASP A 340 4.62 1.43 -4.91
N PHE A 341 4.42 0.16 -5.25
CA PHE A 341 3.72 -0.26 -6.46
C PHE A 341 2.49 -1.06 -6.07
N GLU A 342 1.35 -0.39 -5.95
CA GLU A 342 0.10 -1.01 -5.52
C GLU A 342 -0.24 -2.25 -6.32
N ARG A 343 -0.39 -3.39 -5.60
CA ARG A 343 -0.65 -4.70 -6.19
C ARG A 343 0.24 -4.97 -7.40
N GLY A 344 1.49 -4.47 -7.36
CA GLY A 344 2.38 -4.46 -8.49
C GLY A 344 3.56 -5.41 -8.32
N LEU A 345 4.09 -5.87 -9.44
CA LEU A 345 5.31 -6.67 -9.51
C LEU A 345 6.30 -6.01 -10.46
N ARG A 346 7.58 -6.35 -10.32
CA ARG A 346 8.65 -5.85 -11.19
C ARG A 346 9.14 -6.96 -12.11
N GLU A 347 9.61 -6.58 -13.29
CA GLU A 347 10.12 -7.53 -14.26
C GLU A 347 11.50 -8.08 -13.85
N ASP A 348 12.37 -7.20 -13.34
CA ASP A 348 13.76 -7.48 -13.00
C ASP A 348 14.16 -6.81 -11.69
N ILE A 349 15.44 -6.96 -11.31
CA ILE A 349 16.04 -6.32 -10.13
C ILE A 349 16.00 -4.80 -10.30
N GLU A 350 15.39 -4.12 -9.34
CA GLU A 350 15.42 -2.66 -9.25
C GLU A 350 16.70 -2.19 -8.54
N THR A 351 17.32 -1.14 -9.08
CA THR A 351 18.53 -0.55 -8.49
C THR A 351 18.26 0.15 -7.17
N GLN A 352 17.08 0.79 -7.06
CA GLN A 352 16.61 1.37 -5.82
C GLN A 352 15.69 0.40 -5.09
N HIS A 353 15.75 0.44 -3.77
CA HIS A 353 14.84 -0.34 -2.93
C HIS A 353 13.41 0.18 -3.10
N TRP A 354 12.45 -0.72 -3.17
CA TRP A 354 11.04 -0.44 -3.43
C TRP A 354 10.13 -1.27 -2.53
N GLN A 355 8.87 -0.99 -2.54
CA GLN A 355 7.84 -1.77 -1.85
C GLN A 355 6.70 -2.09 -2.82
N THR A 356 5.99 -3.15 -2.56
CA THR A 356 4.64 -3.35 -3.04
C THR A 356 3.71 -3.60 -1.87
N ASP A 357 2.59 -2.90 -1.86
CA ASP A 357 1.48 -3.23 -1.00
C ASP A 357 0.47 -4.11 -1.74
N THR A 358 -0.07 -5.11 -1.06
CA THR A 358 -1.17 -5.93 -1.56
C THR A 358 -2.06 -6.37 -0.41
N SER A 359 -3.33 -6.68 -0.70
CA SER A 359 -4.25 -7.19 0.32
C SER A 359 -4.29 -8.70 0.32
N ILE A 360 -4.44 -9.30 1.50
CA ILE A 360 -4.76 -10.73 1.64
C ILE A 360 -6.11 -11.06 1.01
N SER A 361 -7.04 -10.09 1.02
CA SER A 361 -8.28 -10.16 0.27
C SER A 361 -8.03 -9.97 -1.23
N ASN A 362 -8.73 -10.73 -2.06
CA ASN A 362 -8.73 -10.54 -3.50
C ASN A 362 -9.55 -9.32 -3.93
N ARG A 363 -10.46 -8.81 -3.06
CA ARG A 363 -11.52 -7.88 -3.44
C ARG A 363 -11.46 -6.52 -2.76
N SER A 364 -10.82 -6.42 -1.59
CA SER A 364 -10.87 -5.21 -0.75
C SER A 364 -9.57 -5.00 0.03
N TRP A 365 -9.33 -3.75 0.45
CA TRP A 365 -8.36 -3.44 1.48
C TRP A 365 -8.99 -3.55 2.88
N GLY A 366 -10.27 -3.17 3.03
CA GLY A 366 -11.02 -3.28 4.28
C GLY A 366 -11.73 -4.63 4.43
N TYR A 367 -12.40 -4.79 5.57
CA TYR A 367 -13.19 -5.98 5.89
C TYR A 367 -14.42 -6.14 5.00
N LEU A 368 -14.71 -7.38 4.59
CA LEU A 368 -15.95 -7.79 3.94
C LEU A 368 -16.61 -8.94 4.72
N GLU A 369 -17.96 -8.93 4.80
CA GLU A 369 -18.74 -10.02 5.40
C GLU A 369 -18.54 -11.36 4.65
N HIS A 370 -18.39 -11.29 3.32
CA HIS A 370 -18.14 -12.43 2.45
C HIS A 370 -16.94 -12.09 1.57
N ASP A 371 -15.78 -12.63 1.90
CA ASP A 371 -14.51 -12.35 1.24
C ASP A 371 -13.85 -13.61 0.69
N GLU A 372 -12.91 -13.41 -0.22
CA GLU A 372 -12.07 -14.44 -0.79
C GLU A 372 -10.60 -14.05 -0.56
N PHE A 373 -9.84 -14.96 0.05
CA PHE A 373 -8.49 -14.67 0.47
C PHE A 373 -7.44 -15.38 -0.41
N LYS A 374 -6.31 -14.72 -0.57
CA LYS A 374 -5.11 -15.33 -1.15
C LYS A 374 -4.59 -16.46 -0.26
N SER A 375 -4.10 -17.53 -0.89
CA SER A 375 -3.51 -18.65 -0.16
C SER A 375 -2.17 -18.28 0.48
N PRO A 376 -1.75 -18.97 1.55
CA PRO A 376 -0.41 -18.79 2.13
C PRO A 376 0.72 -19.03 1.11
N GLU A 377 0.57 -20.03 0.23
CA GLU A 377 1.53 -20.33 -0.84
C GLU A 377 1.69 -19.15 -1.78
N PHE A 378 0.58 -18.54 -2.21
CA PHE A 378 0.61 -17.38 -3.09
C PHE A 378 1.37 -16.21 -2.46
N ILE A 379 1.12 -15.93 -1.17
CA ILE A 379 1.78 -14.84 -0.43
C ILE A 379 3.28 -15.11 -0.27
N VAL A 380 3.66 -16.36 0.05
CA VAL A 380 5.07 -16.76 0.15
C VAL A 380 5.77 -16.59 -1.20
N HIS A 381 5.14 -17.02 -2.29
CA HIS A 381 5.70 -16.87 -3.64
C HIS A 381 5.88 -15.41 -4.04
N GLN A 382 4.90 -14.55 -3.73
CA GLN A 382 5.04 -13.11 -3.94
C GLN A 382 6.21 -12.52 -3.15
N LEU A 383 6.28 -12.84 -1.85
CA LEU A 383 7.37 -12.36 -1.00
C LEU A 383 8.75 -12.74 -1.56
N ILE A 384 8.92 -13.99 -1.98
CA ILE A 384 10.18 -14.47 -2.54
C ILE A 384 10.54 -13.71 -3.83
N ASP A 385 9.58 -13.57 -4.75
CA ASP A 385 9.80 -12.88 -6.03
C ASP A 385 10.16 -11.40 -5.80
N ILE A 386 9.44 -10.71 -4.92
CA ILE A 386 9.66 -9.30 -4.58
C ILE A 386 11.06 -9.10 -3.96
N VAL A 387 11.42 -9.94 -2.98
CA VAL A 387 12.72 -9.84 -2.29
C VAL A 387 13.88 -10.12 -3.23
N SER A 388 13.75 -11.10 -4.14
CA SER A 388 14.77 -11.40 -5.16
C SER A 388 15.02 -10.24 -6.13
N LYS A 389 14.10 -9.26 -6.19
CA LYS A 389 14.15 -8.08 -7.05
C LYS A 389 14.36 -6.76 -6.29
N ASN A 390 14.88 -6.84 -5.06
CA ASN A 390 15.22 -5.71 -4.18
C ASN A 390 14.01 -5.01 -3.55
N GLY A 391 12.91 -5.72 -3.30
CA GLY A 391 11.69 -5.13 -2.75
C GLY A 391 11.30 -5.61 -1.37
N ASN A 392 10.33 -4.91 -0.76
CA ASN A 392 9.58 -5.29 0.43
C ASN A 392 8.14 -5.64 0.06
N LEU A 393 7.56 -6.62 0.74
CA LEU A 393 6.12 -6.89 0.69
C LEU A 393 5.44 -6.27 1.92
N LEU A 394 4.46 -5.40 1.68
CA LEU A 394 3.55 -4.88 2.69
C LEU A 394 2.18 -5.55 2.51
N LEU A 395 1.87 -6.54 3.35
CA LEU A 395 0.64 -7.34 3.24
C LEU A 395 -0.48 -6.75 4.08
N ASN A 396 -1.55 -6.32 3.42
CA ASN A 396 -2.70 -5.72 4.07
C ASN A 396 -3.68 -6.76 4.61
N ILE A 397 -4.27 -6.42 5.76
CA ILE A 397 -5.40 -7.11 6.37
C ILE A 397 -6.55 -6.14 6.64
N GLY A 398 -7.79 -6.65 6.59
CA GLY A 398 -9.01 -5.92 6.93
C GLY A 398 -9.68 -6.50 8.19
N PRO A 399 -9.45 -5.94 9.38
CA PRO A 399 -10.12 -6.38 10.61
C PRO A 399 -11.61 -6.05 10.64
N ARG A 400 -12.40 -6.86 11.37
CA ARG A 400 -13.82 -6.62 11.64
C ARG A 400 -14.01 -5.34 12.48
N PRO A 401 -15.20 -4.71 12.43
CA PRO A 401 -15.45 -3.49 13.19
C PRO A 401 -15.38 -3.67 14.71
N ASP A 402 -15.50 -4.90 15.22
CA ASP A 402 -15.31 -5.23 16.64
C ASP A 402 -13.83 -5.36 17.05
N GLY A 403 -12.90 -5.31 16.08
CA GLY A 403 -11.46 -5.42 16.31
C GLY A 403 -10.91 -6.82 16.21
N THR A 404 -11.71 -7.82 15.86
CA THR A 404 -11.21 -9.17 15.58
C THR A 404 -10.68 -9.28 14.15
N ILE A 405 -9.61 -10.03 13.97
CA ILE A 405 -9.10 -10.42 12.65
C ILE A 405 -9.80 -11.71 12.22
N PRO A 406 -10.33 -11.85 10.99
CA PRO A 406 -10.95 -13.07 10.51
C PRO A 406 -10.03 -14.30 10.69
N ASP A 407 -10.60 -15.44 11.06
CA ASP A 407 -9.82 -16.65 11.39
C ASP A 407 -9.01 -17.14 10.17
N GLU A 408 -9.57 -17.04 8.97
CA GLU A 408 -8.90 -17.38 7.71
C GLU A 408 -7.66 -16.51 7.49
N VAL A 409 -7.76 -15.22 7.81
CA VAL A 409 -6.64 -14.28 7.73
C VAL A 409 -5.58 -14.63 8.76
N GLN A 410 -5.98 -14.91 10.02
CA GLN A 410 -5.04 -15.32 11.07
C GLN A 410 -4.29 -16.61 10.69
N ASN A 411 -5.01 -17.63 10.19
CA ASN A 411 -4.42 -18.90 9.76
C ASN A 411 -3.43 -18.69 8.61
N THR A 412 -3.78 -17.88 7.61
CA THR A 412 -2.87 -17.55 6.50
C THR A 412 -1.60 -16.86 7.01
N LEU A 413 -1.73 -15.87 7.90
CA LEU A 413 -0.57 -15.19 8.50
C LEU A 413 0.32 -16.16 9.28
N LEU A 414 -0.26 -17.09 10.03
CA LEU A 414 0.49 -18.09 10.81
C LEU A 414 1.20 -19.10 9.89
N ASP A 415 0.59 -19.53 8.79
CA ASP A 415 1.22 -20.40 7.81
C ASP A 415 2.40 -19.72 7.10
N VAL A 416 2.26 -18.45 6.71
CA VAL A 416 3.37 -17.62 6.18
C VAL A 416 4.47 -17.50 7.23
N GLY A 417 4.10 -17.24 8.49
CA GLY A 417 5.04 -17.15 9.61
C GLY A 417 5.79 -18.45 9.88
N ALA A 418 5.12 -19.59 9.77
CA ALA A 418 5.75 -20.91 9.91
C ALA A 418 6.80 -21.15 8.82
N TRP A 419 6.50 -20.77 7.57
CA TRP A 419 7.46 -20.84 6.48
C TRP A 419 8.65 -19.89 6.70
N LEU A 420 8.41 -18.65 7.11
CA LEU A 420 9.46 -17.67 7.41
C LEU A 420 10.31 -18.06 8.62
N LYS A 421 9.74 -18.73 9.61
CA LYS A 421 10.52 -19.25 10.75
C LYS A 421 11.55 -20.27 10.30
N GLN A 422 11.27 -21.07 9.29
CA GLN A 422 12.19 -22.05 8.72
C GLN A 422 13.15 -21.44 7.72
N ASN A 423 12.64 -20.64 6.77
CA ASN A 423 13.38 -20.19 5.59
C ASN A 423 13.79 -18.71 5.65
N GLY A 424 13.50 -18.00 6.73
CA GLY A 424 13.66 -16.55 6.83
C GLY A 424 15.09 -16.04 6.64
N GLU A 425 16.11 -16.87 6.85
CA GLU A 425 17.50 -16.51 6.56
C GLU A 425 17.76 -16.26 5.06
N ALA A 426 16.96 -16.89 4.18
CA ALA A 426 16.99 -16.67 2.74
C ALA A 426 16.19 -15.43 2.30
N ILE A 427 15.51 -14.76 3.23
CA ILE A 427 14.65 -13.60 3.00
C ILE A 427 15.21 -12.34 3.69
N TYR A 428 15.30 -12.38 5.02
CA TYR A 428 15.69 -11.20 5.81
C TYR A 428 17.17 -10.89 5.69
N ASP A 429 17.51 -9.60 5.72
CA ASP A 429 18.88 -9.12 5.65
C ASP A 429 19.62 -9.60 4.38
N THR A 430 18.90 -9.90 3.31
CA THR A 430 19.45 -10.34 2.03
C THR A 430 19.43 -9.22 1.00
N THR A 431 20.27 -9.36 -0.01
CA THR A 431 20.26 -8.56 -1.24
C THR A 431 19.94 -9.46 -2.43
N PRO A 432 19.47 -8.91 -3.57
CA PRO A 432 19.44 -9.67 -4.80
C PRO A 432 20.82 -10.21 -5.18
N TRP A 433 20.84 -11.35 -5.85
CA TRP A 433 22.05 -11.83 -6.50
C TRP A 433 22.25 -11.13 -7.85
N LYS A 434 23.14 -11.62 -8.72
CA LYS A 434 23.40 -11.08 -10.07
C LYS A 434 22.18 -11.08 -10.99
N ILE A 435 21.28 -12.03 -10.79
CA ILE A 435 19.96 -12.13 -11.42
C ILE A 435 18.93 -12.50 -10.36
N TYR A 436 17.68 -12.10 -10.55
CA TYR A 436 16.62 -12.39 -9.59
C TYR A 436 16.21 -13.86 -9.53
N GLY A 437 16.38 -14.61 -10.63
CA GLY A 437 15.93 -15.98 -10.71
C GLY A 437 16.03 -16.57 -12.11
N GLU A 438 15.54 -17.80 -12.25
CA GLU A 438 15.38 -18.52 -13.51
C GLU A 438 14.08 -19.32 -13.51
N GLY A 439 13.69 -19.85 -14.64
CA GLY A 439 12.53 -20.71 -14.83
C GLY A 439 11.54 -20.18 -15.86
N PRO A 440 10.48 -20.97 -16.15
CA PRO A 440 9.52 -20.66 -17.20
C PRO A 440 8.49 -19.60 -16.79
N THR A 441 8.21 -19.45 -15.48
CA THR A 441 7.13 -18.55 -15.01
C THR A 441 7.59 -17.10 -15.01
N LYS A 442 6.85 -16.25 -15.74
CA LYS A 442 7.07 -14.81 -15.80
C LYS A 442 5.95 -14.09 -15.06
N VAL A 443 6.32 -13.09 -14.27
CA VAL A 443 5.36 -12.18 -13.68
C VAL A 443 4.93 -11.13 -14.69
N LEU A 444 3.72 -10.61 -14.55
CA LEU A 444 3.26 -9.45 -15.31
C LEU A 444 3.62 -8.19 -14.51
N PRO A 445 4.54 -7.34 -15.02
CA PRO A 445 4.94 -6.15 -14.28
C PRO A 445 3.87 -5.05 -14.36
N GLY A 446 3.85 -4.18 -13.36
CA GLY A 446 2.95 -3.02 -13.31
C GLY A 446 1.98 -3.06 -12.13
N PHE A 447 1.10 -2.06 -12.08
CA PHE A 447 0.08 -1.93 -11.03
C PHE A 447 -1.07 -2.92 -11.25
N GLY A 448 -1.63 -3.47 -10.18
CA GLY A 448 -2.85 -4.26 -10.22
C GLY A 448 -2.71 -5.69 -10.78
N HIS A 449 -1.49 -6.16 -11.02
CA HIS A 449 -1.21 -7.46 -11.66
C HIS A 449 -0.72 -8.54 -10.69
N ASP A 450 -0.82 -8.31 -9.40
CA ASP A 450 -0.29 -9.23 -8.38
C ASP A 450 -0.92 -10.63 -8.43
N VAL A 451 -2.17 -10.76 -8.91
CA VAL A 451 -2.88 -12.04 -9.05
C VAL A 451 -2.76 -12.69 -10.45
N ASP A 452 -2.11 -12.03 -11.40
CA ASP A 452 -2.04 -12.48 -12.80
C ASP A 452 -0.88 -13.45 -13.07
N THR A 453 0.00 -13.66 -12.08
CA THR A 453 1.11 -14.60 -12.20
C THR A 453 0.60 -16.04 -12.21
N LYS A 454 1.01 -16.81 -13.20
CA LYS A 454 0.72 -18.25 -13.25
C LYS A 454 1.40 -18.96 -12.08
N PRO A 455 0.85 -20.11 -11.63
CA PRO A 455 1.51 -20.93 -10.63
C PRO A 455 2.97 -21.26 -11.03
N TYR A 456 3.87 -21.18 -10.07
CA TYR A 456 5.26 -21.55 -10.26
C TYR A 456 5.44 -23.06 -10.43
N THR A 457 6.51 -23.45 -11.08
CA THR A 457 6.89 -24.82 -11.36
C THR A 457 8.17 -25.19 -10.60
N PRO A 458 8.52 -26.48 -10.48
CA PRO A 458 9.78 -26.89 -9.87
C PRO A 458 11.05 -26.40 -10.59
N GLN A 459 10.92 -25.87 -11.80
CA GLN A 459 12.03 -25.28 -12.55
C GLN A 459 12.21 -23.78 -12.27
N ASP A 460 11.28 -23.17 -11.49
CA ASP A 460 11.38 -21.76 -11.12
C ASP A 460 12.20 -21.61 -9.84
N PHE A 461 13.29 -20.87 -9.95
CA PHE A 461 14.15 -20.49 -8.83
C PHE A 461 14.18 -18.97 -8.65
N ARG A 462 14.30 -18.51 -7.40
CA ARG A 462 14.61 -17.14 -7.06
C ARG A 462 15.89 -17.08 -6.24
N PHE A 463 16.69 -16.03 -6.44
CA PHE A 463 17.99 -15.90 -5.83
C PHE A 463 18.07 -14.70 -4.89
N THR A 464 18.59 -14.95 -3.69
CA THR A 464 18.99 -13.92 -2.73
C THR A 464 20.38 -14.21 -2.21
N GLN A 465 21.07 -13.22 -1.66
CA GLN A 465 22.44 -13.36 -1.19
C GLN A 465 22.65 -12.65 0.16
N LYS A 466 23.48 -13.25 1.00
CA LYS A 466 23.97 -12.66 2.26
C LYS A 466 25.45 -12.97 2.44
N GLY A 467 26.30 -11.98 2.22
CA GLY A 467 27.76 -12.19 2.21
C GLY A 467 28.19 -13.22 1.17
N THR A 468 28.86 -14.27 1.58
CA THR A 468 29.31 -15.40 0.73
C THR A 468 28.28 -16.52 0.59
N THR A 469 27.10 -16.36 1.20
CA THR A 469 26.02 -17.33 1.11
C THR A 469 25.02 -16.90 0.05
N LEU A 470 24.81 -17.74 -0.96
CA LEU A 470 23.76 -17.61 -1.97
C LEU A 470 22.60 -18.53 -1.57
N TYR A 471 21.39 -18.01 -1.67
CA TYR A 471 20.18 -18.81 -1.52
C TYR A 471 19.53 -18.99 -2.88
N ALA A 472 19.27 -20.25 -3.26
CA ALA A 472 18.46 -20.61 -4.41
C ALA A 472 17.13 -21.17 -3.88
N ILE A 473 16.06 -20.42 -4.07
CA ILE A 473 14.74 -20.77 -3.55
C ILE A 473 13.93 -21.40 -4.67
N GLU A 474 13.70 -22.72 -4.57
CA GLU A 474 12.85 -23.49 -5.46
C GLU A 474 11.37 -23.18 -5.15
N MET A 475 10.63 -22.77 -6.17
CA MET A 475 9.27 -22.25 -5.99
C MET A 475 8.20 -23.34 -5.92
N ALA A 476 8.50 -24.57 -6.28
CA ALA A 476 7.63 -25.75 -6.11
C ALA A 476 8.48 -27.00 -5.98
N TRP A 477 8.02 -28.01 -5.22
CA TRP A 477 8.82 -29.20 -4.95
C TRP A 477 9.01 -30.11 -6.16
N LEU A 478 10.24 -30.50 -6.41
CA LEU A 478 10.61 -31.43 -7.47
C LEU A 478 10.49 -32.87 -7.00
N ALA A 479 9.46 -33.58 -7.46
CA ALA A 479 9.10 -34.91 -6.97
C ALA A 479 10.11 -36.02 -7.37
N ASP A 480 10.88 -35.83 -8.44
CA ASP A 480 11.90 -36.78 -8.89
C ASP A 480 13.25 -36.63 -8.17
N GLY A 481 13.39 -35.61 -7.35
CA GLY A 481 14.56 -35.35 -6.52
C GLY A 481 15.79 -34.83 -7.26
N HIS A 482 15.69 -34.48 -8.52
CA HIS A 482 16.81 -33.97 -9.33
C HIS A 482 16.62 -32.52 -9.77
N ALA A 483 17.19 -31.59 -9.03
CA ALA A 483 17.18 -30.17 -9.40
C ALA A 483 18.41 -29.80 -10.22
N VAL A 484 18.22 -28.99 -11.27
CA VAL A 484 19.32 -28.38 -12.05
C VAL A 484 19.12 -26.89 -12.05
N ILE A 485 20.03 -26.16 -11.40
CA ILE A 485 20.02 -24.71 -11.33
C ILE A 485 20.97 -24.19 -12.41
N HIS A 486 20.42 -23.84 -13.56
CA HIS A 486 21.20 -23.47 -14.74
C HIS A 486 22.05 -22.21 -14.54
N ALA A 487 21.54 -21.21 -13.85
CA ALA A 487 22.29 -19.99 -13.54
C ALA A 487 23.60 -20.25 -12.78
N LEU A 488 23.69 -21.38 -12.07
CA LEU A 488 24.86 -21.76 -11.28
C LEU A 488 25.84 -22.66 -12.06
N GLY A 489 25.68 -22.80 -13.37
CA GLY A 489 26.64 -23.45 -14.24
C GLY A 489 27.96 -22.68 -14.31
N ALA A 490 29.09 -23.42 -14.37
CA ALA A 490 30.44 -22.84 -14.41
C ALA A 490 30.70 -21.96 -15.64
N ALA A 491 29.96 -22.18 -16.74
CA ALA A 491 30.02 -21.37 -17.95
C ALA A 491 29.02 -20.18 -17.96
N ARG A 492 28.19 -20.03 -16.91
CA ARG A 492 27.09 -19.08 -16.85
C ARG A 492 27.31 -17.96 -15.81
N GLN A 493 26.28 -17.57 -15.07
CA GLN A 493 26.35 -16.48 -14.05
C GLN A 493 27.31 -16.81 -12.91
N ALA A 494 27.53 -18.10 -12.63
CA ALA A 494 28.48 -18.57 -11.63
C ALA A 494 29.92 -18.73 -12.16
N LYS A 495 30.23 -18.22 -13.37
CA LYS A 495 31.59 -18.28 -13.91
C LYS A 495 32.63 -17.72 -12.94
N GLY A 496 33.62 -18.54 -12.57
CA GLY A 496 34.66 -18.17 -11.59
C GLY A 496 34.22 -18.29 -10.12
N LEU A 497 32.99 -18.67 -9.84
CA LEU A 497 32.54 -18.98 -8.49
C LEU A 497 32.74 -20.48 -8.19
N GLN A 498 33.32 -20.77 -7.03
CA GLN A 498 33.45 -22.14 -6.54
C GLN A 498 32.39 -22.38 -5.45
N ILE A 499 31.55 -23.38 -5.65
CA ILE A 499 30.57 -23.82 -4.65
C ILE A 499 31.24 -24.84 -3.75
N THR A 500 31.23 -24.59 -2.45
CA THR A 500 31.92 -25.44 -1.44
C THR A 500 30.95 -26.30 -0.64
N ASN A 501 29.71 -25.87 -0.48
CA ASN A 501 28.67 -26.61 0.22
C ASN A 501 27.27 -26.26 -0.28
N VAL A 502 26.35 -27.22 -0.18
CA VAL A 502 24.92 -27.04 -0.47
C VAL A 502 24.13 -27.73 0.63
N GLU A 503 23.19 -27.03 1.22
CA GLU A 503 22.29 -27.54 2.25
C GLU A 503 20.84 -27.18 1.90
N LEU A 504 19.90 -28.08 2.20
CA LEU A 504 18.47 -27.78 2.08
C LEU A 504 17.96 -27.33 3.47
N ILE A 505 17.49 -26.08 3.54
CA ILE A 505 17.00 -25.50 4.78
C ILE A 505 15.80 -26.29 5.32
N GLY A 506 15.80 -26.63 6.61
CA GLY A 506 14.77 -27.46 7.24
C GLY A 506 14.96 -28.97 7.06
N SER A 507 16.02 -29.41 6.40
CA SER A 507 16.37 -30.82 6.24
C SER A 507 17.69 -31.13 6.92
N SER A 508 17.80 -32.32 7.54
CA SER A 508 19.08 -32.87 8.03
C SER A 508 19.75 -33.80 7.01
N ALA A 509 19.13 -34.00 5.85
CA ALA A 509 19.68 -34.85 4.80
C ALA A 509 20.94 -34.20 4.21
N LYS A 510 22.00 -35.00 4.01
CA LYS A 510 23.16 -34.55 3.26
C LYS A 510 22.77 -34.39 1.80
N ILE A 511 23.00 -33.21 1.25
CA ILE A 511 22.73 -32.89 -0.14
C ILE A 511 23.95 -33.25 -1.00
N GLU A 512 23.76 -34.13 -1.99
CA GLU A 512 24.76 -34.38 -3.02
C GLU A 512 24.59 -33.34 -4.14
N PHE A 513 25.69 -32.74 -4.54
CA PHE A 513 25.70 -31.76 -5.61
C PHE A 513 26.92 -31.86 -6.51
N ARG A 514 26.78 -31.38 -7.74
CA ARG A 514 27.86 -31.28 -8.71
C ARG A 514 27.68 -30.01 -9.56
N GLN A 515 28.68 -29.14 -9.56
CA GLN A 515 28.70 -28.01 -10.48
C GLN A 515 29.25 -28.46 -11.83
N THR A 516 28.45 -28.29 -12.88
CA THR A 516 28.81 -28.57 -14.29
C THR A 516 28.91 -27.26 -15.08
N GLU A 517 29.24 -27.32 -16.36
CA GLU A 517 29.20 -26.12 -17.22
C GLU A 517 27.78 -25.59 -17.38
N ASP A 518 26.78 -26.45 -17.40
CA ASP A 518 25.38 -26.11 -17.68
C ASP A 518 24.56 -25.74 -16.46
N GLY A 519 24.97 -26.16 -15.25
CA GLY A 519 24.21 -25.91 -14.03
C GLY A 519 24.84 -26.51 -12.78
N LEU A 520 24.23 -26.19 -11.63
CA LEU A 520 24.42 -26.90 -10.38
C LEU A 520 23.35 -28.01 -10.29
N GLU A 521 23.80 -29.23 -10.41
CA GLU A 521 22.98 -30.42 -10.19
C GLU A 521 22.90 -30.73 -8.71
N VAL A 522 21.70 -30.92 -8.19
CA VAL A 522 21.43 -31.17 -6.76
C VAL A 522 20.49 -32.34 -6.60
N THR A 523 20.86 -33.30 -5.73
CA THR A 523 19.99 -34.41 -5.37
C THR A 523 19.21 -34.07 -4.10
N LEU A 524 17.90 -33.88 -4.25
CA LEU A 524 16.98 -33.57 -3.16
C LEU A 524 16.43 -34.84 -2.49
N PRO A 525 16.06 -34.81 -1.21
CA PRO A 525 15.41 -35.93 -0.55
C PRO A 525 14.01 -36.18 -1.15
N GLN A 526 13.50 -37.39 -1.01
CA GLN A 526 12.15 -37.75 -1.51
C GLN A 526 11.01 -36.95 -0.86
N THR A 527 11.21 -36.50 0.38
CA THR A 527 10.18 -35.78 1.15
C THR A 527 10.60 -34.32 1.31
N ALA A 528 9.70 -33.42 0.94
CA ALA A 528 9.88 -31.99 1.14
C ALA A 528 9.99 -31.63 2.64
N PRO A 529 10.91 -30.74 3.05
CA PRO A 529 11.11 -30.38 4.45
C PRO A 529 10.05 -29.43 4.99
N GLY A 530 9.10 -28.99 4.17
CA GLY A 530 8.09 -28.00 4.53
C GLY A 530 7.02 -27.85 3.44
N LYS A 531 6.45 -26.63 3.36
CA LYS A 531 5.41 -26.28 2.39
C LYS A 531 5.85 -25.10 1.54
N PHE A 532 5.18 -24.86 0.43
CA PHE A 532 5.17 -23.68 -0.43
C PHE A 532 6.42 -23.48 -1.28
N ALA A 533 7.59 -23.27 -0.66
CA ALA A 533 8.86 -23.05 -1.36
C ALA A 533 10.04 -23.54 -0.50
N TYR A 534 11.19 -23.86 -1.15
CA TYR A 534 12.27 -24.62 -0.54
C TYR A 534 13.61 -23.95 -0.81
N ALA A 535 14.31 -23.51 0.22
CA ALA A 535 15.54 -22.79 0.07
C ALA A 535 16.77 -23.69 0.18
N LEU A 536 17.62 -23.66 -0.84
CA LEU A 536 18.96 -24.21 -0.80
C LEU A 536 19.93 -23.12 -0.34
N ARG A 537 20.67 -23.40 0.73
CA ARG A 537 21.79 -22.59 1.21
C ARG A 537 23.05 -23.04 0.49
N ILE A 538 23.64 -22.18 -0.31
CA ILE A 538 24.80 -22.46 -1.16
C ILE A 538 25.98 -21.62 -0.68
N GLN A 539 27.02 -22.27 -0.16
CA GLN A 539 28.23 -21.59 0.28
C GLN A 539 29.19 -21.41 -0.90
N LEU A 540 29.54 -20.17 -1.17
CA LEU A 540 30.56 -19.81 -2.14
C LEU A 540 31.92 -19.71 -1.44
N ALA A 541 32.99 -20.18 -2.10
CA ALA A 541 34.33 -19.88 -1.66
C ALA A 541 34.51 -18.35 -1.66
N GLY A 542 35.08 -17.81 -0.61
CA GLY A 542 35.42 -16.38 -0.58
C GLY A 542 36.26 -16.06 -1.82
N THR A 543 35.88 -15.03 -2.56
CA THR A 543 36.81 -14.43 -3.54
C THR A 543 37.96 -13.89 -2.71
N GLY A 544 39.09 -14.62 -2.73
CA GLY A 544 40.33 -14.03 -2.23
C GLY A 544 40.51 -12.68 -2.92
N ASN A 545 40.65 -11.63 -2.13
CA ASN A 545 40.96 -10.28 -2.59
C ASN A 545 42.16 -10.27 -3.50
#